data_3cbf477a1b3e2449233dcdf612e83634
#
_entry.id   3cbf477a1b3e2449233dcdf612e83634
#
_cell.length_a   1.000
_cell.length_b   1.000
_cell.length_c   1.000
_cell.angle_alpha   90.00
_cell.angle_beta   90.00
_cell.angle_gamma   90.00
#
_symmetry.space_group_name_H-M   'P 1'
#
loop_
_entity.id
_entity.type
_entity.pdbx_description
1 polymer ?
#
loop_
_entity_poly.entity_id
_entity_poly.type
_entity_poly.pdbx_seq_one_letter_code
_entity_poly.pdbx_strand_id
1 'polypeptide(L)'
;IKSIHPLILLTLLSLSLTMVTTAILLARRSEQFSVVLLWGMLVSLFIFVNSPLWIWELNENFPVKPVASLVQKYVPADHPVYIAFAYERPSLNFYSGRRVFPLAAEELINHWQSHKQPYLIIDRQTKEATDLEGLKAIGSTDSGWFLVTKQ
;
A
#
# COMPACT_ATOMS: atom_id res chain seq x y z
N ILE A 1 13.81 -19.48 -3.61
CA ILE A 1 14.66 -18.46 -2.95
C ILE A 1 14.40 -17.17 -3.73
N LYS A 2 13.67 -16.21 -3.14
CA LYS A 2 13.45 -14.89 -3.76
C LYS A 2 14.81 -14.22 -3.91
N SER A 3 15.24 -13.91 -5.13
CA SER A 3 16.49 -13.20 -5.38
C SER A 3 16.46 -11.85 -4.66
N ILE A 4 17.47 -11.60 -3.84
CA ILE A 4 17.63 -10.32 -3.14
C ILE A 4 17.83 -9.23 -4.20
N HIS A 5 17.03 -8.18 -4.13
CA HIS A 5 17.13 -7.08 -5.09
C HIS A 5 18.52 -6.41 -5.00
N PRO A 6 19.18 -6.11 -6.13
CA PRO A 6 20.56 -5.60 -6.14
C PRO A 6 20.76 -4.32 -5.34
N LEU A 7 19.76 -3.44 -5.26
CA LEU A 7 19.83 -2.21 -4.45
C LEU A 7 19.88 -2.51 -2.95
N ILE A 8 19.22 -3.56 -2.47
CA ILE A 8 19.28 -3.97 -1.06
C ILE A 8 20.68 -4.45 -0.73
N LEU A 9 21.27 -5.29 -1.62
CA LEU A 9 22.64 -5.76 -1.46
C LEU A 9 23.62 -4.58 -1.43
N LEU A 10 23.43 -3.62 -2.33
CA LEU A 10 24.25 -2.41 -2.42
C LEU A 10 24.16 -1.56 -1.13
N THR A 11 22.96 -1.41 -0.56
CA THR A 11 22.75 -0.71 0.72
C THR A 11 23.51 -1.40 1.85
N LEU A 12 23.40 -2.72 1.95
CA LEU A 12 24.10 -3.50 2.98
C LEU A 12 25.62 -3.41 2.83
N LEU A 13 26.12 -3.49 1.61
CA LEU A 13 27.56 -3.33 1.32
C LEU A 13 28.07 -1.93 1.66
N SER A 14 27.35 -0.89 1.27
CA SER A 14 27.68 0.50 1.60
C SER A 14 27.74 0.73 3.11
N LEU A 15 26.72 0.24 3.84
CA LEU A 15 26.66 0.35 5.29
C LEU A 15 27.82 -0.42 5.98
N SER A 16 28.07 -1.65 5.54
CA SER A 16 29.16 -2.48 6.06
C SER A 16 30.53 -1.83 5.83
N LEU A 17 30.78 -1.32 4.63
CA LEU A 17 32.01 -0.64 4.28
C LEU A 17 32.21 0.62 5.14
N THR A 18 31.15 1.41 5.32
CA THR A 18 31.15 2.60 6.18
C THR A 18 31.52 2.23 7.61
N MET A 19 30.90 1.21 8.18
CA MET A 19 31.18 0.77 9.56
C MET A 19 32.60 0.29 9.74
N VAL A 20 33.11 -0.54 8.82
CA VAL A 20 34.50 -1.04 8.86
C VAL A 20 35.51 0.12 8.76
N THR A 21 35.31 1.02 7.79
CA THR A 21 36.20 2.18 7.60
C THR A 21 36.19 3.09 8.82
N THR A 22 35.02 3.37 9.38
CA THR A 22 34.87 4.18 10.59
C THR A 22 35.58 3.53 11.79
N ALA A 23 35.43 2.22 11.97
CA ALA A 23 36.08 1.49 13.04
C ALA A 23 37.62 1.56 12.92
N ILE A 24 38.18 1.40 11.70
CA ILE A 24 39.62 1.52 11.45
C ILE A 24 40.11 2.94 11.77
N LEU A 25 39.39 3.98 11.32
CA LEU A 25 39.76 5.36 11.57
C LEU A 25 39.71 5.72 13.07
N LEU A 26 38.69 5.21 13.77
CA LEU A 26 38.57 5.38 15.22
C LEU A 26 39.72 4.69 15.97
N ALA A 27 40.08 3.47 15.58
CA ALA A 27 41.23 2.76 16.14
C ALA A 27 42.57 3.52 15.92
N ARG A 28 42.66 4.21 14.79
CA ARG A 28 43.81 5.07 14.45
C ARG A 28 43.74 6.48 15.10
N ARG A 29 42.72 6.77 15.89
CA ARG A 29 42.45 8.08 16.51
C ARG A 29 42.41 9.23 15.50
N SER A 30 41.97 8.95 14.28
CA SER A 30 41.82 9.98 13.23
C SER A 30 40.52 10.74 13.42
N GLU A 31 40.56 12.06 13.41
CA GLU A 31 39.35 12.92 13.53
C GLU A 31 38.39 12.78 12.34
N GLN A 32 38.86 12.18 11.23
CA GLN A 32 38.07 11.98 10.02
C GLN A 32 36.97 10.91 10.16
N PHE A 33 36.97 10.11 11.26
CA PHE A 33 35.99 9.03 11.44
C PHE A 33 34.53 9.56 11.43
N SER A 34 34.31 10.76 12.01
CA SER A 34 32.96 11.33 12.07
C SER A 34 32.44 11.77 10.70
N VAL A 35 33.32 12.31 9.87
CA VAL A 35 32.97 12.69 8.49
C VAL A 35 32.65 11.46 7.65
N VAL A 36 33.47 10.42 7.74
CA VAL A 36 33.25 9.17 7.01
C VAL A 36 31.97 8.48 7.46
N LEU A 37 31.68 8.47 8.76
CA LEU A 37 30.45 7.90 9.30
C LEU A 37 29.22 8.66 8.76
N LEU A 38 29.23 9.99 8.86
CA LEU A 38 28.12 10.83 8.41
C LEU A 38 27.83 10.64 6.92
N TRP A 39 28.86 10.75 6.08
CA TRP A 39 28.69 10.59 4.63
C TRP A 39 28.29 9.18 4.24
N GLY A 40 28.89 8.16 4.85
CA GLY A 40 28.55 6.78 4.57
C GLY A 40 27.11 6.43 4.97
N MET A 41 26.64 6.93 6.11
CA MET A 41 25.25 6.78 6.51
C MET A 41 24.29 7.49 5.54
N LEU A 42 24.63 8.71 5.11
CA LEU A 42 23.81 9.48 4.18
C LEU A 42 23.71 8.80 2.82
N VAL A 43 24.82 8.28 2.29
CA VAL A 43 24.83 7.51 1.04
C VAL A 43 24.02 6.23 1.18
N SER A 44 24.20 5.48 2.27
CA SER A 44 23.44 4.26 2.53
C SER A 44 21.95 4.53 2.64
N LEU A 45 21.55 5.60 3.31
CA LEU A 45 20.16 6.04 3.42
C LEU A 45 19.59 6.42 2.05
N PHE A 46 20.35 7.14 1.25
CA PHE A 46 19.93 7.52 -0.10
C PHE A 46 19.67 6.29 -0.99
N ILE A 47 20.56 5.31 -0.96
CA ILE A 47 20.37 4.03 -1.69
C ILE A 47 19.15 3.29 -1.14
N PHE A 48 18.96 3.24 0.18
CA PHE A 48 17.85 2.56 0.83
C PHE A 48 16.50 3.19 0.44
N VAL A 49 16.38 4.51 0.48
CA VAL A 49 15.14 5.23 0.11
C VAL A 49 14.75 4.99 -1.35
N ASN A 50 15.76 4.81 -2.24
CA ASN A 50 15.51 4.43 -3.63
C ASN A 50 15.33 2.92 -3.86
N SER A 51 15.40 2.12 -2.79
CA SER A 51 15.23 0.67 -2.91
C SER A 51 13.75 0.26 -2.97
N PRO A 52 13.43 -0.89 -3.59
CA PRO A 52 12.07 -1.42 -3.60
C PRO A 52 11.50 -1.72 -2.21
N LEU A 53 12.36 -1.92 -1.21
CA LEU A 53 11.92 -2.12 0.18
C LEU A 53 11.20 -0.89 0.73
N TRP A 54 11.77 0.30 0.54
CA TRP A 54 11.16 1.55 0.97
C TRP A 54 9.86 1.83 0.19
N ILE A 55 9.90 1.61 -1.13
CA ILE A 55 8.73 1.75 -1.99
C ILE A 55 7.64 0.74 -1.61
N TRP A 56 8.03 -0.48 -1.18
CA TRP A 56 7.07 -1.50 -0.75
C TRP A 56 6.34 -1.11 0.55
N GLU A 57 7.04 -0.56 1.52
CA GLU A 57 6.43 -0.06 2.76
C GLU A 57 5.43 1.09 2.50
N LEU A 58 5.72 1.95 1.51
CA LEU A 58 4.84 3.05 1.12
C LEU A 58 3.79 2.65 0.08
N ASN A 59 4.06 1.60 -0.69
CA ASN A 59 3.20 1.13 -1.76
C ASN A 59 2.42 -0.07 -1.25
N GLU A 60 1.31 0.20 -0.60
CA GLU A 60 0.34 -0.84 -0.26
C GLU A 60 0.09 -1.69 -1.52
N ASN A 61 0.03 -3.03 -1.37
CA ASN A 61 -0.35 -3.94 -2.47
C ASN A 61 -1.75 -3.64 -3.04
N PHE A 62 -2.41 -2.67 -2.45
CA PHE A 62 -3.71 -2.17 -2.84
C PHE A 62 -3.56 -0.98 -3.79
N PRO A 63 -4.16 -1.03 -4.98
CA PRO A 63 -4.05 0.04 -5.98
C PRO A 63 -4.95 1.22 -5.61
N VAL A 64 -4.53 2.02 -4.64
CA VAL A 64 -5.32 3.11 -4.06
C VAL A 64 -5.84 4.08 -5.11
N LYS A 65 -4.96 4.59 -5.98
CA LYS A 65 -5.33 5.61 -6.98
C LYS A 65 -6.36 5.11 -8.01
N PRO A 66 -6.18 3.95 -8.66
CA PRO A 66 -7.17 3.41 -9.57
C PRO A 66 -8.53 3.17 -8.90
N VAL A 67 -8.53 2.62 -7.68
CA VAL A 67 -9.78 2.37 -6.94
C VAL A 67 -10.45 3.68 -6.53
N ALA A 68 -9.69 4.67 -6.06
CA ALA A 68 -10.21 5.99 -5.72
C ALA A 68 -10.84 6.68 -6.95
N SER A 69 -10.24 6.55 -8.12
CA SER A 69 -10.79 7.09 -9.37
C SER A 69 -12.11 6.44 -9.77
N LEU A 70 -12.29 5.13 -9.52
CA LEU A 70 -13.57 4.47 -9.72
C LEU A 70 -14.63 5.03 -8.80
N VAL A 71 -14.30 5.24 -7.51
CA VAL A 71 -15.23 5.82 -6.53
C VAL A 71 -15.65 7.22 -6.96
N GLN A 72 -14.70 8.08 -7.34
CA GLN A 72 -15.00 9.44 -7.78
C GLN A 72 -15.88 9.48 -9.05
N LYS A 73 -15.64 8.55 -9.97
CA LYS A 73 -16.32 8.54 -11.27
C LYS A 73 -17.75 7.99 -11.21
N TYR A 74 -17.97 6.98 -10.39
CA TYR A 74 -19.21 6.20 -10.46
C TYR A 74 -20.11 6.31 -9.24
N VAL A 75 -19.61 6.82 -8.11
CA VAL A 75 -20.43 6.92 -6.89
C VAL A 75 -20.86 8.37 -6.65
N PRO A 76 -22.15 8.65 -6.52
CA PRO A 76 -22.66 9.96 -6.17
C PRO A 76 -22.08 10.47 -4.84
N ALA A 77 -21.96 11.80 -4.67
CA ALA A 77 -21.28 12.42 -3.53
C ALA A 77 -21.88 12.04 -2.17
N ASP A 78 -23.15 11.88 -2.13
CA ASP A 78 -23.98 11.66 -0.92
C ASP A 78 -24.14 10.19 -0.54
N HIS A 79 -23.60 9.26 -1.33
CA HIS A 79 -23.72 7.84 -1.04
C HIS A 79 -22.49 7.32 -0.31
N PRO A 80 -22.67 6.57 0.79
CA PRO A 80 -21.58 5.92 1.48
C PRO A 80 -20.94 4.82 0.60
N VAL A 81 -19.62 4.70 0.71
CA VAL A 81 -18.84 3.67 0.02
C VAL A 81 -18.21 2.76 1.05
N TYR A 82 -18.31 1.48 0.81
CA TYR A 82 -17.75 0.46 1.69
C TYR A 82 -16.66 -0.33 0.95
N ILE A 83 -15.72 -0.86 1.72
CA ILE A 83 -14.65 -1.71 1.19
C ILE A 83 -14.59 -3.00 1.99
N ALA A 84 -14.49 -4.14 1.30
CA ALA A 84 -14.39 -5.45 1.93
C ALA A 84 -12.99 -5.68 2.54
N PHE A 85 -12.65 -4.86 3.52
CA PHE A 85 -11.44 -4.97 4.34
C PHE A 85 -11.78 -4.77 5.80
N ALA A 86 -11.05 -5.44 6.68
CA ALA A 86 -11.26 -5.35 8.12
C ALA A 86 -10.77 -4.04 8.76
N TYR A 87 -10.06 -3.19 8.02
CA TYR A 87 -9.48 -1.95 8.57
C TYR A 87 -9.61 -0.76 7.61
N GLU A 88 -9.66 0.44 8.20
CA GLU A 88 -9.74 1.71 7.46
C GLU A 88 -8.44 1.99 6.69
N ARG A 89 -8.58 2.53 5.48
CA ARG A 89 -7.46 2.92 4.62
C ARG A 89 -7.43 4.43 4.41
N PRO A 90 -6.65 5.17 5.20
CA PRO A 90 -6.57 6.62 5.12
C PRO A 90 -6.16 7.13 3.73
N SER A 91 -5.28 6.41 3.05
CA SER A 91 -4.86 6.73 1.68
C SER A 91 -6.03 6.70 0.69
N LEU A 92 -6.93 5.71 0.81
CA LEU A 92 -8.11 5.63 -0.04
C LEU A 92 -9.09 6.78 0.24
N ASN A 93 -9.30 7.13 1.51
CA ASN A 93 -10.12 8.27 1.91
C ASN A 93 -9.57 9.57 1.32
N PHE A 94 -8.26 9.78 1.41
CA PHE A 94 -7.59 10.95 0.86
C PHE A 94 -7.76 11.07 -0.65
N TYR A 95 -7.42 10.03 -1.41
CA TYR A 95 -7.50 10.07 -2.87
C TYR A 95 -8.91 10.03 -3.42
N SER A 96 -9.87 9.40 -2.73
CA SER A 96 -11.28 9.41 -3.15
C SER A 96 -12.01 10.71 -2.80
N GLY A 97 -11.44 11.55 -1.91
CA GLY A 97 -12.04 12.77 -1.42
C GLY A 97 -13.25 12.53 -0.51
N ARG A 98 -13.42 11.32 0.00
CA ARG A 98 -14.52 10.92 0.90
C ARG A 98 -14.11 9.78 1.81
N ARG A 99 -14.86 9.60 2.89
CA ARG A 99 -14.65 8.47 3.78
C ARG A 99 -15.19 7.20 3.15
N VAL A 100 -14.32 6.17 3.09
CA VAL A 100 -14.65 4.81 2.68
C VAL A 100 -14.64 3.95 3.94
N PHE A 101 -15.76 3.28 4.21
CA PHE A 101 -15.95 2.54 5.45
C PHE A 101 -15.45 1.10 5.28
N PRO A 102 -14.61 0.60 6.19
CA PRO A 102 -14.22 -0.80 6.19
C PRO A 102 -15.42 -1.67 6.56
N LEU A 103 -15.50 -2.84 5.95
CA LEU A 103 -16.53 -3.83 6.22
C LEU A 103 -15.86 -5.20 6.37
N ALA A 104 -16.07 -5.85 7.51
CA ALA A 104 -15.56 -7.18 7.74
C ALA A 104 -16.30 -8.20 6.85
N ALA A 105 -15.64 -9.28 6.47
CA ALA A 105 -16.20 -10.30 5.59
C ALA A 105 -17.51 -10.91 6.15
N GLU A 106 -17.60 -11.01 7.47
CA GLU A 106 -18.78 -11.54 8.17
C GLU A 106 -20.00 -10.60 8.09
N GLU A 107 -19.76 -9.29 7.99
CA GLU A 107 -20.80 -8.25 7.92
C GLU A 107 -21.24 -7.95 6.48
N LEU A 108 -20.45 -8.39 5.49
CA LEU A 108 -20.61 -8.05 4.09
C LEU A 108 -21.96 -8.48 3.54
N ILE A 109 -22.39 -9.70 3.82
CA ILE A 109 -23.66 -10.27 3.35
C ILE A 109 -24.83 -9.51 3.99
N ASN A 110 -24.79 -9.29 5.30
CA ASN A 110 -25.83 -8.56 6.03
C ASN A 110 -25.96 -7.11 5.55
N HIS A 111 -24.83 -6.46 5.34
CA HIS A 111 -24.78 -5.10 4.79
C HIS A 111 -25.35 -5.05 3.38
N TRP A 112 -24.97 -6.00 2.52
CA TRP A 112 -25.49 -6.12 1.16
C TRP A 112 -27.00 -6.29 1.11
N GLN A 113 -27.55 -7.12 1.98
CA GLN A 113 -28.98 -7.39 2.03
C GLN A 113 -29.80 -6.22 2.58
N SER A 114 -29.28 -5.51 3.57
CA SER A 114 -30.01 -4.44 4.26
C SER A 114 -30.09 -3.11 3.50
N HIS A 115 -29.23 -2.89 2.50
CA HIS A 115 -29.19 -1.64 1.74
C HIS A 115 -29.76 -1.79 0.33
N LYS A 116 -30.54 -0.80 -0.12
CA LYS A 116 -31.16 -0.82 -1.46
C LYS A 116 -30.12 -0.63 -2.57
N GLN A 117 -29.15 0.24 -2.37
CA GLN A 117 -28.07 0.52 -3.34
C GLN A 117 -26.72 0.65 -2.60
N PRO A 118 -26.13 -0.45 -2.14
CA PRO A 118 -24.82 -0.42 -1.54
C PRO A 118 -23.75 -0.22 -2.61
N TYR A 119 -22.79 0.67 -2.37
CA TYR A 119 -21.57 0.78 -3.16
C TYR A 119 -20.44 0.10 -2.41
N LEU A 120 -19.92 -0.98 -2.99
CA LEU A 120 -18.96 -1.84 -2.34
C LEU A 120 -17.73 -2.04 -3.23
N ILE A 121 -16.55 -1.90 -2.63
CA ILE A 121 -15.27 -2.19 -3.27
C ILE A 121 -14.84 -3.59 -2.80
N ILE A 122 -14.68 -4.50 -3.75
CA ILE A 122 -14.27 -5.90 -3.50
C ILE A 122 -13.12 -6.30 -4.41
N ASP A 123 -12.29 -7.20 -3.94
CA ASP A 123 -11.30 -7.87 -4.76
C ASP A 123 -11.89 -9.06 -5.52
N ARG A 124 -11.12 -9.63 -6.44
CA ARG A 124 -11.53 -10.79 -7.22
C ARG A 124 -11.85 -11.99 -6.33
N GLN A 125 -11.03 -12.23 -5.32
CA GLN A 125 -11.19 -13.37 -4.43
C GLN A 125 -12.50 -13.27 -3.63
N THR A 126 -12.79 -12.12 -3.06
CA THR A 126 -14.04 -11.86 -2.34
C THR A 126 -15.26 -11.97 -3.27
N LYS A 127 -15.13 -11.47 -4.51
CA LYS A 127 -16.19 -11.56 -5.51
C LYS A 127 -16.54 -13.00 -5.87
N GLU A 128 -15.54 -13.87 -5.99
CA GLU A 128 -15.72 -15.30 -6.33
C GLU A 128 -16.18 -16.12 -5.11
N ALA A 129 -15.74 -15.74 -3.91
CA ALA A 129 -16.08 -16.44 -2.67
C ALA A 129 -17.47 -16.10 -2.12
N THR A 130 -18.01 -14.94 -2.50
CA THR A 130 -19.27 -14.43 -1.93
C THR A 130 -20.33 -14.35 -3.03
N ASP A 131 -21.37 -15.16 -2.90
CA ASP A 131 -22.54 -15.10 -3.79
C ASP A 131 -23.44 -13.92 -3.37
N LEU A 132 -23.17 -12.74 -3.95
CA LEU A 132 -23.96 -11.54 -3.72
C LEU A 132 -25.07 -11.43 -4.76
N GLU A 133 -26.28 -11.74 -4.34
CA GLU A 133 -27.46 -11.73 -5.20
C GLU A 133 -27.69 -10.33 -5.80
N GLY A 134 -27.88 -10.25 -7.11
CA GLY A 134 -28.08 -8.99 -7.83
C GLY A 134 -26.81 -8.13 -7.99
N LEU A 135 -25.62 -8.70 -7.86
CA LEU A 135 -24.36 -7.98 -7.99
C LEU A 135 -24.14 -7.46 -9.42
N LYS A 136 -23.99 -6.15 -9.55
CA LYS A 136 -23.61 -5.48 -10.79
C LYS A 136 -22.27 -4.77 -10.61
N ALA A 137 -21.26 -5.18 -11.38
CA ALA A 137 -19.99 -4.46 -11.43
C ALA A 137 -20.16 -3.17 -12.25
N ILE A 138 -19.89 -2.03 -11.62
CA ILE A 138 -19.96 -0.70 -12.27
C ILE A 138 -18.61 -0.35 -12.90
N GLY A 139 -17.52 -0.78 -12.28
CA GLY A 139 -16.16 -0.54 -12.76
C GLY A 139 -15.17 -1.54 -12.18
N SER A 140 -14.05 -1.69 -12.86
CA SER A 140 -12.94 -2.55 -12.43
C SER A 140 -11.60 -1.88 -12.65
N THR A 141 -10.59 -2.30 -11.88
CA THR A 141 -9.19 -1.95 -12.08
C THR A 141 -8.44 -3.11 -12.70
N ASP A 142 -7.34 -2.83 -13.41
CA ASP A 142 -6.44 -3.85 -13.98
C ASP A 142 -5.85 -4.78 -12.90
N SER A 143 -5.79 -4.30 -11.67
CA SER A 143 -5.30 -5.04 -10.50
C SER A 143 -6.36 -5.95 -9.84
N GLY A 144 -7.53 -6.12 -10.47
CA GLY A 144 -8.56 -7.07 -10.02
C GLY A 144 -9.46 -6.56 -8.90
N TRP A 145 -9.58 -5.25 -8.71
CA TRP A 145 -10.55 -4.61 -7.82
C TRP A 145 -11.79 -4.18 -8.58
N PHE A 146 -12.93 -4.36 -7.97
CA PHE A 146 -14.23 -4.07 -8.55
C PHE A 146 -15.02 -3.12 -7.65
N LEU A 147 -15.65 -2.14 -8.27
CA LEU A 147 -16.73 -1.37 -7.64
C LEU A 147 -18.04 -1.99 -8.06
N VAL A 148 -18.82 -2.42 -7.09
CA VAL A 148 -20.08 -3.13 -7.30
C VAL A 148 -21.24 -2.44 -6.60
N THR A 149 -22.44 -2.61 -7.14
CA THR A 149 -23.71 -2.18 -6.55
C THR A 149 -24.79 -3.23 -6.82
N LYS A 150 -25.93 -3.07 -6.17
CA LYS A 150 -27.13 -3.86 -6.45
C LYS A 150 -27.81 -3.37 -7.73
N GLN A 151 -28.37 -4.29 -8.49
CA GLN A 151 -29.17 -4.01 -9.68
C GLN A 151 -30.57 -3.56 -9.28
#